data_4dd6e5a89bd52c8a85007e29a10dd871
#
_entry.id   4dd6e5a89bd52c8a85007e29a10dd871
#
_cell.length_a   1.000
_cell.length_b   1.000
_cell.length_c   1.000
_cell.angle_alpha   90.00
_cell.angle_beta   90.00
_cell.angle_gamma   90.00
#
_symmetry.space_group_name_H-M   'P 1'
#
loop_
_entity.id
_entity.type
_entity.pdbx_description
1 polymer ?
#
loop_
_entity_poly.entity_id
_entity_poly.type
_entity_poly.pdbx_seq_one_letter_code
_entity_poly.pdbx_strand_id
1 'polypeptide(L)'
;MGGAGAPPYARKEGNVKKEVPSAAILHKCRRLILLFNIHLNHFPKHEKYGLCQEIRQLMYGLYGLLIECQKRYHNKTSLTKLDVQHEQLRSMTALAFELGYYRYRRGSSEDSEANALRRYTAAAVLIDELGAMIGGWIRSLKTEMT
;
A
#
# COMPACT_ATOMS: atom_id res chain seq x y z
N MET A 1 3.53 -18.20 32.98
CA MET A 1 3.66 -18.24 32.73
C MET A 1 3.61 -17.75 31.85
N GLY A 2 3.38 -17.46 31.46
CA GLY A 2 3.24 -16.90 30.51
C GLY A 2 4.09 -16.38 29.83
N GLY A 3 4.71 -16.60 29.80
CA GLY A 3 5.62 -16.18 29.23
C GLY A 3 5.59 -15.50 28.10
N ALA A 4 4.84 -15.75 27.40
CA ALA A 4 4.95 -15.21 26.13
C ALA A 4 4.93 -13.76 26.08
N GLY A 5 5.43 -13.05 26.71
CA GLY A 5 5.32 -11.64 26.68
C GLY A 5 5.05 -11.06 25.31
N ALA A 6 4.61 -9.87 25.27
CA ALA A 6 4.38 -9.17 24.03
C ALA A 6 5.67 -9.00 23.27
N PRO A 7 5.63 -9.01 21.93
CA PRO A 7 6.82 -8.70 21.16
C PRO A 7 7.39 -7.34 21.53
N PRO A 8 8.68 -7.14 21.34
CA PRO A 8 9.30 -5.87 21.70
C PRO A 8 8.61 -4.66 21.07
N TYR A 9 8.16 -4.80 19.86
CA TYR A 9 7.53 -3.68 19.19
C TYR A 9 6.13 -3.39 19.71
N ALA A 10 5.54 -4.30 20.46
CA ALA A 10 4.20 -4.11 20.95
C ALA A 10 4.15 -3.63 22.36
N ARG A 11 5.32 -3.42 23.02
CA ARG A 11 5.26 -3.20 24.38
C ARG A 11 5.04 -1.83 24.84
N LYS A 12 4.99 -0.87 24.11
CA LYS A 12 4.94 0.43 24.64
C LYS A 12 3.61 1.05 24.51
N GLU A 13 2.66 0.45 25.07
CA GLU A 13 1.34 0.99 24.93
C GLU A 13 1.18 2.38 25.47
N GLY A 14 1.93 2.72 26.45
CA GLY A 14 1.83 4.06 26.99
C GLY A 14 2.22 5.15 26.03
N ASN A 15 3.02 4.81 25.02
CA ASN A 15 3.45 5.80 24.06
C ASN A 15 2.85 5.60 22.70
N VAL A 16 1.83 4.81 22.64
CA VAL A 16 1.24 4.46 21.38
C VAL A 16 0.86 5.65 20.53
N LYS A 17 0.40 6.71 21.14
CA LYS A 17 -0.03 7.86 20.37
C LYS A 17 1.04 8.44 19.48
N LYS A 18 2.29 8.33 19.88
CA LYS A 18 3.37 8.90 19.10
C LYS A 18 4.02 7.91 18.17
N GLU A 19 3.97 6.63 18.52
CA GLU A 19 4.71 5.64 17.77
C GLU A 19 3.90 4.84 16.81
N VAL A 20 2.66 4.67 17.11
CA VAL A 20 1.80 3.81 16.36
C VAL A 20 1.69 4.11 14.90
N PRO A 21 1.61 5.37 14.47
CA PRO A 21 1.37 5.60 13.06
C PRO A 21 2.34 4.87 12.15
N SER A 22 3.61 4.83 12.52
CA SER A 22 4.58 4.22 11.62
C SER A 22 4.41 2.71 11.51
N ALA A 23 4.17 2.02 12.63
CA ALA A 23 3.96 0.58 12.59
C ALA A 23 2.67 0.23 11.86
N ALA A 24 1.62 1.00 12.10
CA ALA A 24 0.33 0.76 11.47
C ALA A 24 0.40 1.00 9.96
N ILE A 25 1.15 2.01 9.54
CA ILE A 25 1.32 2.31 8.12
C ILE A 25 2.04 1.16 7.42
N LEU A 26 3.11 0.66 8.01
CA LEU A 26 3.84 -0.46 7.42
C LEU A 26 2.98 -1.71 7.36
N HIS A 27 2.19 -1.95 8.38
CA HIS A 27 1.28 -3.10 8.39
C HIS A 27 0.25 -2.99 7.27
N LYS A 28 -0.33 -1.80 7.10
CA LYS A 28 -1.31 -1.57 6.05
C LYS A 28 -0.68 -1.76 4.67
N CYS A 29 0.54 -1.26 4.50
CA CYS A 29 1.25 -1.41 3.23
C CYS A 29 1.52 -2.88 2.92
N ARG A 30 1.92 -3.67 3.92
CA ARG A 30 2.13 -5.10 3.73
C ARG A 30 0.84 -5.81 3.32
N ARG A 31 -0.29 -5.44 3.93
CA ARG A 31 -1.57 -6.02 3.53
C ARG A 31 -1.88 -5.73 2.07
N LEU A 32 -1.61 -4.52 1.64
CA LEU A 32 -1.83 -4.13 0.26
C LEU A 32 -0.93 -4.94 -0.69
N ILE A 33 0.33 -5.11 -0.32
CA ILE A 33 1.26 -5.91 -1.13
C ILE A 33 0.77 -7.34 -1.26
N LEU A 34 0.31 -7.94 -0.17
CA LEU A 34 -0.21 -9.30 -0.21
C LEU A 34 -1.40 -9.42 -1.14
N LEU A 35 -2.31 -8.45 -1.08
CA LEU A 35 -3.47 -8.45 -1.95
C LEU A 35 -3.08 -8.28 -3.42
N PHE A 36 -2.17 -7.36 -3.71
CA PHE A 36 -1.74 -7.13 -5.08
C PHE A 36 -1.00 -8.34 -5.66
N ASN A 37 -0.26 -9.07 -4.85
CA ASN A 37 0.39 -10.27 -5.37
C ASN A 37 -0.62 -11.29 -5.87
N ILE A 38 -1.79 -11.35 -5.24
CA ILE A 38 -2.85 -12.20 -5.73
C ILE A 38 -3.43 -11.64 -7.03
N HIS A 39 -3.78 -10.36 -7.03
CA HIS A 39 -4.43 -9.74 -8.17
C HIS A 39 -3.55 -9.73 -9.42
N LEU A 40 -2.31 -9.33 -9.27
CA LEU A 40 -1.43 -9.15 -10.43
C LEU A 40 -1.10 -10.48 -11.11
N ASN A 41 -1.15 -11.57 -10.38
CA ASN A 41 -0.92 -12.88 -10.99
C ASN A 41 -2.04 -13.27 -11.96
N HIS A 42 -3.17 -12.60 -11.88
CA HIS A 42 -4.30 -12.88 -12.77
C HIS A 42 -4.44 -11.85 -13.90
N PHE A 43 -3.57 -10.85 -13.92
CA PHE A 43 -3.57 -9.89 -15.03
C PHE A 43 -3.11 -10.58 -16.30
N PRO A 44 -3.44 -10.03 -17.48
CA PRO A 44 -3.02 -10.63 -18.74
C PRO A 44 -1.52 -10.82 -18.82
N LYS A 45 -1.11 -11.94 -19.41
CA LYS A 45 0.31 -12.26 -19.50
C LYS A 45 1.12 -11.21 -20.25
N HIS A 46 0.49 -10.55 -21.24
CA HIS A 46 1.19 -9.55 -22.01
C HIS A 46 1.55 -8.31 -21.19
N GLU A 47 0.97 -8.18 -19.98
CA GLU A 47 1.31 -7.06 -19.08
C GLU A 47 2.32 -7.42 -18.02
N LYS A 48 2.87 -8.63 -18.08
CA LYS A 48 3.82 -9.06 -17.07
C LYS A 48 4.98 -8.08 -16.90
N TYR A 49 5.51 -7.59 -18.01
CA TYR A 49 6.59 -6.63 -18.00
C TYR A 49 6.12 -5.21 -18.28
N GLY A 50 4.83 -5.01 -18.32
CA GLY A 50 4.21 -3.70 -18.50
C GLY A 50 3.57 -3.23 -17.22
N LEU A 51 2.23 -3.15 -17.20
CA LEU A 51 1.51 -2.58 -16.07
C LEU A 51 1.72 -3.36 -14.79
N CYS A 52 1.81 -4.70 -14.86
CA CYS A 52 2.09 -5.49 -13.65
C CYS A 52 3.40 -5.08 -13.02
N GLN A 53 4.43 -4.94 -13.83
CA GLN A 53 5.74 -4.56 -13.33
C GLN A 53 5.72 -3.15 -12.74
N GLU A 54 5.04 -2.22 -13.42
CA GLU A 54 4.94 -0.85 -12.92
C GLU A 54 4.26 -0.80 -11.56
N ILE A 55 3.17 -1.52 -11.41
CA ILE A 55 2.46 -1.55 -10.13
C ILE A 55 3.31 -2.20 -9.05
N ARG A 56 4.01 -3.30 -9.38
CA ARG A 56 4.87 -3.96 -8.39
C ARG A 56 5.99 -3.05 -7.94
N GLN A 57 6.61 -2.33 -8.86
CA GLN A 57 7.68 -1.42 -8.52
C GLN A 57 7.18 -0.28 -7.63
N LEU A 58 5.99 0.23 -7.92
CA LEU A 58 5.40 1.27 -7.10
C LEU A 58 5.10 0.76 -5.68
N MET A 59 4.57 -0.46 -5.57
CA MET A 59 4.26 -1.02 -4.25
C MET A 59 5.51 -1.26 -3.42
N TYR A 60 6.50 -1.91 -4.01
CA TYR A 60 7.72 -2.21 -3.28
C TYR A 60 8.51 -0.93 -3.00
N GLY A 61 8.50 -0.01 -3.95
CA GLY A 61 9.13 1.29 -3.75
C GLY A 61 8.49 2.08 -2.64
N LEU A 62 7.16 2.06 -2.58
CA LEU A 62 6.43 2.74 -1.52
C LEU A 62 6.77 2.14 -0.16
N TYR A 63 6.81 0.82 -0.08
CA TYR A 63 7.15 0.15 1.17
C TYR A 63 8.56 0.52 1.62
N GLY A 64 9.53 0.47 0.70
CA GLY A 64 10.91 0.86 1.01
C GLY A 64 11.03 2.30 1.44
N LEU A 65 10.28 3.17 0.79
CA LEU A 65 10.31 4.60 1.11
C LEU A 65 9.69 4.87 2.48
N LEU A 66 8.64 4.13 2.84
CA LEU A 66 8.06 4.24 4.18
C LEU A 66 9.08 3.85 5.25
N ILE A 67 9.83 2.78 5.02
CA ILE A 67 10.87 2.35 5.95
C ILE A 67 11.95 3.43 6.06
N GLU A 68 12.37 3.94 4.91
CA GLU A 68 13.39 4.97 4.89
C GLU A 68 12.96 6.21 5.68
N CYS A 69 11.74 6.65 5.48
CA CYS A 69 11.23 7.82 6.18
C CYS A 69 11.12 7.62 7.69
N GLN A 70 11.00 6.38 8.14
CA GLN A 70 10.95 6.10 9.57
C GLN A 70 12.32 6.06 10.21
N LYS A 71 13.36 5.73 9.43
CA LYS A 71 14.70 5.54 9.98
C LYS A 71 15.59 6.76 9.90
N ARG A 72 15.22 7.72 9.08
CA ARG A 72 16.08 8.88 8.83
C ARG A 72 15.38 10.14 9.31
N TYR A 73 16.14 11.20 9.41
CA TYR A 73 15.52 12.49 9.61
C TYR A 73 14.65 12.76 8.39
N HIS A 74 13.47 13.24 8.66
CA HIS A 74 12.52 13.50 7.59
C HIS A 74 12.92 14.76 6.86
N ASN A 75 12.85 14.72 5.57
CA ASN A 75 13.03 15.92 4.79
C ASN A 75 11.88 16.05 3.81
N LYS A 76 11.72 17.26 3.33
CA LYS A 76 10.61 17.57 2.46
C LYS A 76 10.61 16.73 1.19
N THR A 77 11.79 16.45 0.66
CA THR A 77 11.92 15.68 -0.56
C THR A 77 11.40 14.26 -0.39
N SER A 78 11.80 13.59 0.69
CA SER A 78 11.35 12.21 0.94
C SER A 78 9.85 12.12 1.16
N LEU A 79 9.29 13.08 1.90
CA LEU A 79 7.87 13.08 2.17
C LEU A 79 7.06 13.37 0.90
N THR A 80 7.56 14.28 0.06
CA THR A 80 6.91 14.58 -1.21
C THR A 80 6.93 13.37 -2.11
N LYS A 81 8.06 12.65 -2.16
CA LYS A 81 8.19 11.46 -2.96
C LYS A 81 7.21 10.39 -2.54
N LEU A 82 7.03 10.24 -1.23
CA LEU A 82 6.09 9.28 -0.68
C LEU A 82 4.67 9.57 -1.16
N ASP A 83 4.29 10.83 -1.10
CA ASP A 83 2.97 11.26 -1.52
C ASP A 83 2.74 11.03 -3.02
N VAL A 84 3.75 11.37 -3.82
CA VAL A 84 3.68 11.19 -5.27
C VAL A 84 3.58 9.71 -5.64
N GLN A 85 4.38 8.86 -5.02
CA GLN A 85 4.34 7.43 -5.34
C GLN A 85 3.01 6.79 -4.95
N HIS A 86 2.45 7.25 -3.84
CA HIS A 86 1.14 6.76 -3.43
C HIS A 86 0.08 7.11 -4.49
N GLU A 87 0.13 8.34 -5.00
CA GLU A 87 -0.83 8.75 -6.03
C GLU A 87 -0.60 8.00 -7.34
N GLN A 88 0.63 7.73 -7.69
CA GLN A 88 0.93 6.95 -8.88
C GLN A 88 0.37 5.53 -8.75
N LEU A 89 0.48 4.94 -7.58
CA LEU A 89 -0.08 3.61 -7.35
C LEU A 89 -1.60 3.62 -7.49
N ARG A 90 -2.24 4.63 -6.92
CA ARG A 90 -3.68 4.78 -7.05
C ARG A 90 -4.10 4.87 -8.52
N SER A 91 -3.41 5.71 -9.27
CA SER A 91 -3.76 5.96 -10.67
C SER A 91 -3.51 4.75 -11.54
N MET A 92 -2.40 4.04 -11.32
CA MET A 92 -2.11 2.84 -12.10
C MET A 92 -3.10 1.72 -11.81
N THR A 93 -3.54 1.62 -10.56
CA THR A 93 -4.54 0.62 -10.18
C THR A 93 -5.88 0.92 -10.84
N ALA A 94 -6.27 2.19 -10.85
CA ALA A 94 -7.51 2.59 -11.51
C ALA A 94 -7.43 2.33 -13.01
N LEU A 95 -6.28 2.59 -13.62
CA LEU A 95 -6.07 2.30 -15.04
C LEU A 95 -6.24 0.81 -15.33
N ALA A 96 -5.67 -0.03 -14.47
CA ALA A 96 -5.79 -1.47 -14.64
C ALA A 96 -7.26 -1.90 -14.62
N PHE A 97 -8.05 -1.30 -13.74
CA PHE A 97 -9.47 -1.60 -13.67
C PHE A 97 -10.17 -1.18 -14.95
N GLU A 98 -9.88 0.02 -15.45
CA GLU A 98 -10.50 0.52 -16.68
C GLU A 98 -10.12 -0.31 -17.89
N LEU A 99 -8.93 -0.88 -17.88
CA LEU A 99 -8.49 -1.76 -18.95
C LEU A 99 -9.12 -3.16 -18.87
N GLY A 100 -9.88 -3.42 -17.82
CA GLY A 100 -10.56 -4.70 -17.66
C GLY A 100 -9.70 -5.78 -17.04
N TYR A 101 -8.55 -5.43 -16.49
CA TYR A 101 -7.62 -6.44 -15.99
C TYR A 101 -8.04 -7.08 -14.68
N TYR A 102 -9.04 -6.54 -14.02
CA TYR A 102 -9.58 -7.15 -12.81
C TYR A 102 -10.63 -8.21 -13.10
N ARG A 103 -10.96 -8.41 -14.37
CA ARG A 103 -11.79 -9.54 -14.78
C ARG A 103 -10.83 -10.67 -15.10
N TYR A 104 -10.92 -11.74 -14.34
CA TYR A 104 -10.02 -12.86 -14.55
C TYR A 104 -10.56 -13.76 -15.64
N ARG A 105 -9.67 -14.25 -16.45
CA ARG A 105 -10.04 -15.15 -17.53
C ARG A 105 -9.45 -16.52 -17.25
N ARG A 106 -10.31 -17.53 -17.26
CA ARG A 106 -9.86 -18.89 -17.05
C ARG A 106 -10.47 -19.72 -18.18
N GLY A 107 -9.66 -20.14 -19.10
CA GLY A 107 -10.13 -20.91 -20.22
C GLY A 107 -11.17 -20.13 -21.01
N SER A 108 -12.31 -20.79 -21.25
CA SER A 108 -13.35 -20.18 -22.06
C SER A 108 -14.35 -19.37 -21.26
N SER A 109 -14.27 -19.38 -19.92
CA SER A 109 -15.24 -18.64 -19.13
C SER A 109 -14.68 -17.30 -18.73
N GLU A 110 -15.52 -16.29 -18.84
CA GLU A 110 -15.17 -14.94 -18.41
C GLU A 110 -15.74 -14.69 -17.04
N ASP A 111 -14.98 -13.98 -16.25
CA ASP A 111 -15.40 -13.56 -14.93
C ASP A 111 -16.40 -12.41 -15.07
N SER A 112 -17.19 -12.16 -14.03
CA SER A 112 -18.20 -11.11 -14.09
C SER A 112 -17.62 -9.75 -13.76
N GLU A 113 -18.32 -8.70 -14.23
CA GLU A 113 -17.94 -7.35 -13.89
C GLU A 113 -18.11 -7.08 -12.40
N ALA A 114 -19.09 -7.71 -11.78
CA ALA A 114 -19.30 -7.57 -10.33
C ALA A 114 -18.10 -8.09 -9.56
N ASN A 115 -17.52 -9.21 -10.00
CA ASN A 115 -16.33 -9.75 -9.38
C ASN A 115 -15.12 -8.83 -9.57
N ALA A 116 -14.98 -8.28 -10.77
CA ALA A 116 -13.91 -7.35 -11.06
C ALA A 116 -14.00 -6.11 -10.18
N LEU A 117 -15.20 -5.56 -10.05
CA LEU A 117 -15.42 -4.39 -9.22
C LEU A 117 -15.12 -4.69 -7.75
N ARG A 118 -15.49 -5.86 -7.27
CA ARG A 118 -15.23 -6.24 -5.88
C ARG A 118 -13.72 -6.32 -5.62
N ARG A 119 -12.98 -6.91 -6.55
CA ARG A 119 -11.52 -7.01 -6.40
C ARG A 119 -10.86 -5.65 -6.42
N TYR A 120 -11.24 -4.83 -7.39
CA TYR A 120 -10.68 -3.49 -7.49
C TYR A 120 -11.02 -2.67 -6.24
N THR A 121 -12.26 -2.76 -5.76
CA THR A 121 -12.68 -2.02 -4.58
C THR A 121 -11.88 -2.42 -3.37
N ALA A 122 -11.57 -3.71 -3.21
CA ALA A 122 -10.76 -4.17 -2.10
C ALA A 122 -9.37 -3.50 -2.12
N ALA A 123 -8.76 -3.42 -3.31
CA ALA A 123 -7.47 -2.75 -3.43
C ALA A 123 -7.60 -1.24 -3.21
N ALA A 124 -8.62 -0.64 -3.79
CA ALA A 124 -8.83 0.81 -3.70
C ALA A 124 -9.04 1.26 -2.25
N VAL A 125 -9.77 0.49 -1.48
CA VAL A 125 -10.01 0.81 -0.08
C VAL A 125 -8.70 0.79 0.70
N LEU A 126 -7.86 -0.21 0.48
CA LEU A 126 -6.56 -0.28 1.16
C LEU A 126 -5.63 0.86 0.73
N ILE A 127 -5.65 1.21 -0.56
CA ILE A 127 -4.86 2.33 -1.05
C ILE A 127 -5.33 3.63 -0.38
N ASP A 128 -6.64 3.83 -0.29
CA ASP A 128 -7.18 5.04 0.31
C ASP A 128 -6.87 5.11 1.81
N GLU A 129 -7.01 3.99 2.50
CA GLU A 129 -6.69 3.94 3.92
C GLU A 129 -5.21 4.24 4.15
N LEU A 130 -4.36 3.64 3.34
CA LEU A 130 -2.92 3.90 3.43
C LEU A 130 -2.63 5.37 3.16
N GLY A 131 -3.27 5.95 2.16
CA GLY A 131 -3.09 7.36 1.83
C GLY A 131 -3.50 8.28 2.97
N ALA A 132 -4.61 7.97 3.64
CA ALA A 132 -5.05 8.76 4.78
C ALA A 132 -4.04 8.68 5.93
N MET A 133 -3.50 7.50 6.17
CA MET A 133 -2.49 7.31 7.21
C MET A 133 -1.20 8.05 6.89
N ILE A 134 -0.74 7.97 5.65
CA ILE A 134 0.45 8.68 5.20
C ILE A 134 0.23 10.19 5.33
N GLY A 135 -0.92 10.67 4.87
CA GLY A 135 -1.24 12.08 4.96
C GLY A 135 -1.25 12.60 6.39
N GLY A 136 -1.85 11.82 7.30
CA GLY A 136 -1.87 12.18 8.70
C GLY A 136 -0.46 12.21 9.30
N TRP A 137 0.35 11.25 8.94
CA TRP A 137 1.73 11.20 9.41
C TRP A 137 2.54 12.40 8.91
N ILE A 138 2.41 12.74 7.63
CA ILE A 138 3.09 13.88 7.05
C ILE A 138 2.69 15.17 7.76
N ARG A 139 1.41 15.36 8.01
CA ARG A 139 0.93 16.55 8.73
C ARG A 139 1.52 16.60 10.14
N SER A 140 1.57 15.47 10.80
CA SER A 140 2.15 15.39 12.14
C SER A 140 3.63 15.78 12.12
N LEU A 141 4.39 15.28 11.13
CA LEU A 141 5.80 15.61 11.02
C LEU A 141 6.02 17.07 10.72
N LYS A 142 5.20 17.65 9.87
CA LYS A 142 5.32 19.08 9.56
C LYS A 142 5.07 19.94 10.79
N THR A 143 4.13 19.54 11.62
CA THR A 143 3.87 20.26 12.85
C THR A 143 5.08 20.21 13.77
N GLU A 144 5.73 19.05 13.86
CA GLU A 144 6.93 18.93 14.69
C GLU A 144 8.11 19.71 14.15
N MET A 145 8.16 19.88 12.84
CA MET A 145 9.29 20.57 12.22
C MET A 145 9.17 22.09 12.28
N THR A 146 8.01 22.60 12.63
CA THR A 146 7.84 24.03 12.83
C THR A 146 7.93 24.37 14.30
#